data_b3c3b1058a5d44a764ff7ca8ad9bdf87
#
_entry.id   b3c3b1058a5d44a764ff7ca8ad9bdf87
#
_cell.length_a   1.000
_cell.length_b   1.000
_cell.length_c   1.000
_cell.angle_alpha   90.00
_cell.angle_beta   90.00
_cell.angle_gamma   90.00
#
_symmetry.space_group_name_H-M   'P 1'
#
loop_
_entity.id
_entity.type
_entity.pdbx_description
1 polymer ?
#
loop_
_entity_poly.entity_id
_entity_poly.type
_entity_poly.pdbx_seq_one_letter_code
_entity_poly.pdbx_strand_id
1 'polypeptide(L)'
;VPEISDDEVLVAARSVGVCHSDIELLEGRYIIPFQYPLIPGHEWSGEVVKVGPSVKGLKLGDRVVGECVIGDDHFGFSISGAAAEFFTAKESWLHKLPDAVDYTNGALVEPFSVAYYALMRVGNVNASDVLVVLGAGPIGLAVTAGAKALGAVTLVVEPVAHRQEAAKKLGADYVV
;
A
#
# COMPACT_ATOMS: atom_id res chain seq x y z
N VAL A 1 -7.19 1.04 -23.49
CA VAL A 1 -6.13 1.83 -22.81
C VAL A 1 -6.70 3.24 -22.62
N PRO A 2 -6.72 3.76 -21.39
CA PRO A 2 -7.24 5.11 -21.14
C PRO A 2 -6.35 6.19 -21.77
N GLU A 3 -6.96 7.33 -22.10
CA GLU A 3 -6.24 8.54 -22.51
C GLU A 3 -5.78 9.30 -21.26
N ILE A 4 -4.66 10.01 -21.36
CA ILE A 4 -4.09 10.82 -20.29
C ILE A 4 -4.35 12.30 -20.53
N SER A 5 -4.57 13.05 -19.45
CA SER A 5 -4.56 14.50 -19.43
C SER A 5 -3.12 15.05 -19.41
N ASP A 6 -2.98 16.37 -19.52
CA ASP A 6 -1.66 17.03 -19.60
C ASP A 6 -0.78 16.78 -18.35
N ASP A 7 -1.39 16.70 -17.17
CA ASP A 7 -0.72 16.50 -15.87
C ASP A 7 -0.69 15.05 -15.39
N GLU A 8 -1.12 14.11 -16.25
CA GLU A 8 -1.20 12.69 -15.94
C GLU A 8 -0.13 11.85 -16.63
N VAL A 9 0.08 10.67 -16.08
CA VAL A 9 0.82 9.59 -16.72
C VAL A 9 -0.07 8.37 -16.91
N LEU A 10 0.23 7.57 -17.94
CA LEU A 10 -0.30 6.22 -18.08
C LEU A 10 0.63 5.26 -17.37
N VAL A 11 0.10 4.47 -16.48
CA VAL A 11 0.83 3.45 -15.73
C VAL A 11 0.39 2.06 -16.19
N ALA A 12 1.36 1.20 -16.55
CA ALA A 12 1.15 -0.23 -16.68
C ALA A 12 1.23 -0.86 -15.28
N ALA A 13 0.14 -1.46 -14.80
CA ALA A 13 0.13 -2.17 -13.53
C ALA A 13 1.09 -3.37 -13.59
N ARG A 14 1.95 -3.52 -12.59
CA ARG A 14 2.90 -4.64 -12.48
C ARG A 14 2.59 -5.55 -11.32
N SER A 15 2.10 -5.00 -10.21
CA SER A 15 1.63 -5.74 -9.05
C SER A 15 0.46 -5.00 -8.41
N VAL A 16 -0.59 -5.71 -8.05
CA VAL A 16 -1.76 -5.15 -7.36
C VAL A 16 -2.12 -6.09 -6.21
N GLY A 17 -2.19 -5.56 -5.00
CA GLY A 17 -2.68 -6.25 -3.82
C GLY A 17 -4.21 -6.29 -3.78
N VAL A 18 -4.76 -7.19 -2.98
CA VAL A 18 -6.18 -7.27 -2.67
C VAL A 18 -6.36 -7.08 -1.17
N CYS A 19 -6.99 -5.99 -0.80
CA CYS A 19 -7.33 -5.63 0.57
C CYS A 19 -8.73 -6.15 0.94
N HIS A 20 -8.99 -6.29 2.23
CA HIS A 20 -10.36 -6.62 2.68
C HIS A 20 -11.38 -5.54 2.29
N SER A 21 -10.96 -4.29 2.23
CA SER A 21 -11.78 -3.16 1.78
C SER A 21 -12.25 -3.28 0.33
N ASP A 22 -11.50 -3.96 -0.54
CA ASP A 22 -11.97 -4.26 -1.91
C ASP A 22 -13.16 -5.24 -1.90
N ILE A 23 -13.18 -6.17 -0.93
CA ILE A 23 -14.32 -7.08 -0.74
C ILE A 23 -15.54 -6.30 -0.23
N GLU A 24 -15.36 -5.41 0.74
CA GLU A 24 -16.45 -4.55 1.24
C GLU A 24 -16.99 -3.63 0.15
N LEU A 25 -16.11 -3.11 -0.71
CA LEU A 25 -16.50 -2.33 -1.89
C LEU A 25 -17.37 -3.18 -2.83
N LEU A 26 -16.96 -4.39 -3.20
CA LEU A 26 -17.71 -5.29 -4.07
C LEU A 26 -19.07 -5.69 -3.48
N GLU A 27 -19.18 -5.79 -2.18
CA GLU A 27 -20.43 -6.07 -1.46
C GLU A 27 -21.31 -4.84 -1.22
N GLY A 28 -20.86 -3.66 -1.64
CA GLY A 28 -21.61 -2.40 -1.46
C GLY A 28 -21.66 -1.90 -0.02
N ARG A 29 -20.72 -2.32 0.84
CA ARG A 29 -20.70 -2.01 2.28
C ARG A 29 -19.55 -1.09 2.70
N TYR A 30 -18.73 -0.65 1.75
CA TYR A 30 -17.59 0.20 2.09
C TYR A 30 -18.01 1.56 2.62
N ILE A 31 -17.30 2.07 3.62
CA ILE A 31 -17.67 3.27 4.36
C ILE A 31 -17.52 4.57 3.54
N ILE A 32 -16.58 4.60 2.59
CA ILE A 32 -16.37 5.77 1.72
C ILE A 32 -17.42 5.74 0.61
N PRO A 33 -18.07 6.87 0.29
CA PRO A 33 -19.00 6.95 -0.84
C PRO A 33 -18.35 6.56 -2.16
N PHE A 34 -19.02 5.73 -2.93
CA PHE A 34 -18.55 5.26 -4.23
C PHE A 34 -19.70 5.10 -5.22
N GLN A 35 -19.38 5.03 -6.50
CA GLN A 35 -20.34 4.78 -7.59
C GLN A 35 -19.77 3.77 -8.58
N TYR A 36 -20.62 2.84 -9.03
CA TYR A 36 -20.28 1.93 -10.12
C TYR A 36 -20.65 2.54 -11.49
N PRO A 37 -19.92 2.22 -12.59
CA PRO A 37 -18.78 1.30 -12.64
C PRO A 37 -17.48 1.90 -12.06
N LEU A 38 -16.71 1.09 -11.34
CA LEU A 38 -15.46 1.47 -10.70
C LEU A 38 -14.44 0.32 -10.81
N ILE A 39 -13.18 0.65 -11.08
CA ILE A 39 -12.06 -0.28 -11.00
C ILE A 39 -11.47 -0.18 -9.59
N PRO A 40 -11.43 -1.29 -8.81
CA PRO A 40 -10.81 -1.29 -7.48
C PRO A 40 -9.26 -1.29 -7.56
N GLY A 41 -8.60 -1.46 -6.41
CA GLY A 41 -7.16 -1.65 -6.31
C GLY A 41 -6.41 -0.37 -5.95
N HIS A 42 -6.05 -0.28 -4.67
CA HIS A 42 -5.32 0.84 -4.07
C HIS A 42 -3.92 0.45 -3.59
N GLU A 43 -3.63 -0.84 -3.46
CA GLU A 43 -2.32 -1.41 -3.13
C GLU A 43 -1.61 -1.83 -4.41
N TRP A 44 -0.74 -1.01 -4.96
CA TRP A 44 -0.18 -1.29 -6.28
C TRP A 44 1.23 -0.74 -6.51
N SER A 45 1.89 -1.29 -7.51
CA SER A 45 3.08 -0.74 -8.13
C SER A 45 3.04 -0.91 -9.65
N GLY A 46 3.64 0.00 -10.38
CA GLY A 46 3.59 -0.01 -11.83
C GLY A 46 4.74 0.72 -12.49
N GLU A 47 4.67 0.77 -13.80
CA GLU A 47 5.68 1.42 -14.66
C GLU A 47 5.02 2.49 -15.52
N VAL A 48 5.60 3.66 -15.57
CA VAL A 48 5.16 4.77 -16.44
C VAL A 48 5.41 4.42 -17.90
N VAL A 49 4.34 4.32 -18.69
CA VAL A 49 4.42 3.95 -20.13
C VAL A 49 3.99 5.07 -21.06
N LYS A 50 3.41 6.16 -20.54
CA LYS A 50 3.15 7.40 -21.29
C LYS A 50 3.15 8.57 -20.32
N VAL A 51 3.54 9.75 -20.78
CA VAL A 51 3.71 10.96 -19.97
C VAL A 51 2.99 12.12 -20.63
N GLY A 52 2.18 12.86 -19.87
CA GLY A 52 1.53 14.07 -20.34
C GLY A 52 2.52 15.25 -20.46
N PRO A 53 2.23 16.24 -21.30
CA PRO A 53 3.17 17.33 -21.62
C PRO A 53 3.51 18.25 -20.44
N SER A 54 2.67 18.29 -19.40
CA SER A 54 2.90 19.11 -18.19
C SER A 54 3.63 18.38 -17.07
N VAL A 55 3.85 17.06 -17.18
CA VAL A 55 4.57 16.23 -16.23
C VAL A 55 6.07 16.54 -16.29
N LYS A 56 6.73 16.73 -15.15
CA LYS A 56 8.15 17.17 -15.06
C LYS A 56 9.05 16.21 -14.29
N GLY A 57 8.53 15.56 -13.27
CA GLY A 57 9.30 14.72 -12.35
C GLY A 57 9.32 13.24 -12.74
N LEU A 58 8.45 12.81 -13.68
CA LEU A 58 8.35 11.43 -14.13
C LEU A 58 8.69 11.30 -15.62
N LYS A 59 9.20 10.13 -16.00
CA LYS A 59 9.55 9.77 -17.38
C LYS A 59 9.16 8.34 -17.69
N LEU A 60 9.17 7.98 -18.97
CA LEU A 60 8.97 6.60 -19.43
C LEU A 60 9.93 5.64 -18.73
N GLY A 61 9.41 4.51 -18.27
CA GLY A 61 10.15 3.48 -17.56
C GLY A 61 10.35 3.75 -16.06
N ASP A 62 9.91 4.91 -15.53
CA ASP A 62 9.95 5.13 -14.09
C ASP A 62 9.02 4.13 -13.40
N ARG A 63 9.53 3.52 -12.33
CA ARG A 63 8.82 2.59 -11.47
C ARG A 63 8.16 3.36 -10.35
N VAL A 64 6.86 3.19 -10.17
CA VAL A 64 6.06 4.05 -9.28
C VAL A 64 5.10 3.27 -8.41
N VAL A 65 4.77 3.88 -7.28
CA VAL A 65 3.60 3.59 -6.42
C VAL A 65 2.80 4.86 -6.26
N GLY A 66 1.58 4.78 -5.78
CA GLY A 66 0.73 5.96 -5.60
C GLY A 66 0.05 6.02 -4.25
N GLU A 67 -0.43 7.21 -3.93
CA GLU A 67 -1.22 7.47 -2.74
C GLU A 67 -2.65 6.93 -2.92
N CYS A 68 -3.23 6.41 -1.84
CA CYS A 68 -4.64 6.02 -1.80
C CYS A 68 -5.54 7.22 -1.50
N VAL A 69 -5.15 8.08 -0.54
CA VAL A 69 -5.94 9.26 -0.14
C VAL A 69 -5.43 10.48 -0.89
N ILE A 70 -6.29 11.07 -1.75
CA ILE A 70 -5.95 12.15 -2.67
C ILE A 70 -6.93 13.30 -2.46
N GLY A 71 -6.62 14.19 -1.50
CA GLY A 71 -7.58 15.23 -1.09
C GLY A 71 -8.85 14.59 -0.53
N ASP A 72 -10.00 14.86 -1.18
CA ASP A 72 -11.29 14.27 -0.83
C ASP A 72 -11.57 12.95 -1.56
N ASP A 73 -10.70 12.57 -2.50
CA ASP A 73 -10.82 11.33 -3.28
C ASP A 73 -9.99 10.19 -2.70
N HIS A 74 -10.41 8.97 -3.04
CA HIS A 74 -9.75 7.74 -2.62
C HIS A 74 -9.56 6.82 -3.83
N PHE A 75 -8.30 6.63 -4.21
CA PHE A 75 -7.90 5.80 -5.35
C PHE A 75 -8.31 4.34 -5.15
N GLY A 76 -9.05 3.79 -6.12
CA GLY A 76 -9.63 2.44 -6.03
C GLY A 76 -10.96 2.36 -5.29
N PHE A 77 -11.51 3.51 -4.82
CA PHE A 77 -12.78 3.58 -4.07
C PHE A 77 -13.72 4.66 -4.59
N SER A 78 -13.43 5.96 -4.43
CA SER A 78 -14.25 7.03 -5.01
C SER A 78 -13.87 7.32 -6.46
N ILE A 79 -12.62 7.08 -6.82
CA ILE A 79 -12.11 7.10 -8.21
C ILE A 79 -11.51 5.75 -8.57
N SER A 80 -11.46 5.43 -9.87
CA SER A 80 -10.93 4.15 -10.35
C SER A 80 -9.47 3.95 -9.96
N GLY A 81 -9.14 2.71 -9.60
CA GLY A 81 -7.84 2.25 -9.13
C GLY A 81 -7.04 1.45 -10.15
N ALA A 82 -6.11 0.65 -9.66
CA ALA A 82 -5.05 -0.01 -10.41
C ALA A 82 -5.32 -1.48 -10.78
N ALA A 83 -6.49 -2.05 -10.45
CA ALA A 83 -6.83 -3.44 -10.81
C ALA A 83 -7.20 -3.56 -12.31
N ALA A 84 -6.33 -3.06 -13.19
CA ALA A 84 -6.43 -3.06 -14.65
C ALA A 84 -5.03 -3.18 -15.25
N GLU A 85 -4.93 -3.53 -16.53
CA GLU A 85 -3.63 -3.58 -17.22
C GLU A 85 -2.96 -2.20 -17.29
N PHE A 86 -3.79 -1.16 -17.47
CA PHE A 86 -3.36 0.24 -17.54
C PHE A 86 -4.35 1.15 -16.83
N PHE A 87 -3.85 2.17 -16.16
CA PHE A 87 -4.63 3.20 -15.53
C PHE A 87 -3.92 4.55 -15.61
N THR A 88 -4.64 5.65 -15.37
CA THR A 88 -4.07 7.00 -15.32
C THR A 88 -3.89 7.46 -13.90
N ALA A 89 -2.85 8.24 -13.65
CA ALA A 89 -2.62 8.90 -12.37
C ALA A 89 -1.94 10.25 -12.59
N LYS A 90 -2.25 11.23 -11.75
CA LYS A 90 -1.53 12.51 -11.76
C LYS A 90 -0.13 12.35 -11.21
N GLU A 91 0.82 13.10 -11.75
CA GLU A 91 2.19 13.12 -11.26
C GLU A 91 2.27 13.33 -9.75
N SER A 92 1.46 14.24 -9.21
CA SER A 92 1.44 14.61 -7.79
C SER A 92 0.99 13.49 -6.84
N TRP A 93 0.41 12.40 -7.34
CA TRP A 93 -0.04 11.25 -6.56
C TRP A 93 1.00 10.15 -6.48
N LEU A 94 2.11 10.30 -7.20
CA LEU A 94 3.05 9.21 -7.48
C LEU A 94 4.40 9.42 -6.82
N HIS A 95 4.97 8.32 -6.36
CA HIS A 95 6.31 8.25 -5.80
C HIS A 95 7.15 7.24 -6.57
N LYS A 96 8.39 7.59 -6.89
CA LYS A 96 9.32 6.65 -7.54
C LYS A 96 9.75 5.56 -6.57
N LEU A 97 9.70 4.33 -7.04
CA LEU A 97 10.28 3.21 -6.31
C LEU A 97 11.81 3.25 -6.38
N PRO A 98 12.51 3.05 -5.25
CA PRO A 98 13.95 2.81 -5.28
C PRO A 98 14.31 1.56 -6.11
N ASP A 99 15.48 1.53 -6.72
CA ASP A 99 15.92 0.42 -7.58
C ASP A 99 15.97 -0.93 -6.84
N ALA A 100 16.23 -0.91 -5.53
CA ALA A 100 16.27 -2.11 -4.70
C ALA A 100 14.90 -2.72 -4.39
N VAL A 101 13.79 -2.01 -4.67
CA VAL A 101 12.42 -2.48 -4.38
C VAL A 101 11.81 -3.00 -5.69
N ASP A 102 11.47 -4.28 -5.75
CA ASP A 102 10.75 -4.86 -6.89
C ASP A 102 9.26 -4.46 -6.87
N TYR A 103 8.53 -4.81 -7.93
CA TYR A 103 7.11 -4.44 -8.03
C TYR A 103 6.24 -5.16 -7.00
N THR A 104 6.56 -6.40 -6.62
CA THR A 104 5.78 -7.14 -5.62
C THR A 104 5.89 -6.46 -4.25
N ASN A 105 7.10 -6.12 -3.85
CA ASN A 105 7.35 -5.36 -2.62
C ASN A 105 6.84 -3.90 -2.74
N GLY A 106 6.89 -3.33 -3.93
CA GLY A 106 6.33 -2.01 -4.21
C GLY A 106 4.83 -1.91 -3.93
N ALA A 107 4.05 -2.94 -4.25
CA ALA A 107 2.63 -2.98 -3.95
C ALA A 107 2.32 -3.02 -2.43
N LEU A 108 3.28 -3.39 -1.60
CA LEU A 108 3.15 -3.38 -0.15
C LEU A 108 3.42 -2.00 0.48
N VAL A 109 3.83 -1.00 -0.29
CA VAL A 109 4.14 0.35 0.25
C VAL A 109 2.89 0.99 0.86
N GLU A 110 1.73 0.86 0.20
CA GLU A 110 0.48 1.41 0.72
C GLU A 110 0.10 0.76 2.07
N PRO A 111 -0.11 -0.56 2.22
CA PRO A 111 -0.46 -1.15 3.51
C PRO A 111 0.63 -0.98 4.56
N PHE A 112 1.91 -0.92 4.16
CA PHE A 112 3.00 -0.62 5.08
C PHE A 112 2.93 0.81 5.59
N SER A 113 2.49 1.77 4.78
CA SER A 113 2.31 3.16 5.20
C SER A 113 1.27 3.30 6.32
N VAL A 114 0.19 2.52 6.25
CA VAL A 114 -0.84 2.42 7.32
C VAL A 114 -0.22 1.91 8.62
N ALA A 115 0.56 0.83 8.55
CA ALA A 115 1.23 0.25 9.69
C ALA A 115 2.28 1.20 10.29
N TYR A 116 3.06 1.86 9.45
CA TYR A 116 4.06 2.85 9.88
C TYR A 116 3.41 4.07 10.53
N TYR A 117 2.31 4.56 9.97
CA TYR A 117 1.55 5.64 10.59
C TYR A 117 1.01 5.24 11.98
N ALA A 118 0.54 4.00 12.15
CA ALA A 118 0.14 3.50 13.46
C ALA A 118 1.30 3.53 14.47
N LEU A 119 2.51 3.10 14.07
CA LEU A 119 3.71 3.18 14.90
C LEU A 119 4.05 4.63 15.28
N MET A 120 3.93 5.57 14.34
CA MET A 120 4.13 7.00 14.65
C MET A 120 3.09 7.55 15.63
N ARG A 121 1.86 7.07 15.56
CA ARG A 121 0.76 7.52 16.45
C ARG A 121 0.89 7.03 17.89
N VAL A 122 1.51 5.87 18.13
CA VAL A 122 1.78 5.39 19.50
C VAL A 122 2.94 6.13 20.18
N GLY A 123 3.76 6.86 19.43
CA GLY A 123 4.89 7.64 19.95
C GLY A 123 6.21 7.25 19.30
N ASN A 124 7.33 7.67 19.90
CA ASN A 124 8.66 7.36 19.40
C ASN A 124 9.08 5.93 19.75
N VAL A 125 8.53 4.94 19.05
CA VAL A 125 8.91 3.53 19.23
C VAL A 125 10.41 3.35 18.99
N ASN A 126 11.09 2.69 19.93
CA ASN A 126 12.55 2.53 19.92
C ASN A 126 12.98 1.24 20.67
N ALA A 127 14.28 1.01 20.77
CA ALA A 127 14.85 -0.21 21.35
C ALA A 127 14.54 -0.43 22.86
N SER A 128 13.99 0.55 23.56
CA SER A 128 13.58 0.40 24.97
C SER A 128 12.15 -0.10 25.10
N ASP A 129 11.41 -0.20 23.99
CA ASP A 129 9.98 -0.52 24.01
C ASP A 129 9.73 -2.02 23.80
N VAL A 130 8.65 -2.49 24.42
CA VAL A 130 8.03 -3.79 24.14
C VAL A 130 6.67 -3.53 23.49
N LEU A 131 6.52 -3.91 22.24
CA LEU A 131 5.30 -3.74 21.47
C LEU A 131 4.48 -5.03 21.47
N VAL A 132 3.22 -4.96 21.92
CA VAL A 132 2.28 -6.06 21.78
C VAL A 132 1.43 -5.83 20.54
N VAL A 133 1.49 -6.77 19.59
CA VAL A 133 0.76 -6.73 18.32
C VAL A 133 -0.35 -7.77 18.37
N LEU A 134 -1.61 -7.32 18.32
CA LEU A 134 -2.77 -8.19 18.31
C LEU A 134 -3.19 -8.52 16.87
N GLY A 135 -2.90 -9.76 16.46
CA GLY A 135 -3.13 -10.27 15.12
C GLY A 135 -1.90 -10.17 14.21
N ALA A 136 -1.65 -11.24 13.44
CA ALA A 136 -0.61 -11.31 12.42
C ALA A 136 -1.22 -11.37 10.99
N GLY A 137 -2.24 -10.53 10.74
CA GLY A 137 -2.68 -10.19 9.39
C GLY A 137 -1.70 -9.23 8.71
N PRO A 138 -1.96 -8.78 7.46
CA PRO A 138 -1.04 -7.92 6.72
C PRO A 138 -0.57 -6.69 7.51
N ILE A 139 -1.47 -5.97 8.15
CA ILE A 139 -1.13 -4.78 8.96
C ILE A 139 -0.31 -5.17 10.20
N GLY A 140 -0.71 -6.22 10.96
CA GLY A 140 0.06 -6.65 12.12
C GLY A 140 1.46 -7.14 11.78
N LEU A 141 1.63 -7.82 10.64
CA LEU A 141 2.94 -8.21 10.12
C LEU A 141 3.79 -7.00 9.72
N ALA A 142 3.19 -6.00 9.07
CA ALA A 142 3.88 -4.76 8.71
C ALA A 142 4.27 -3.94 9.96
N VAL A 143 3.39 -3.85 10.97
CA VAL A 143 3.71 -3.24 12.29
C VAL A 143 4.88 -3.98 12.94
N THR A 144 4.86 -5.31 12.95
CA THR A 144 5.94 -6.13 13.52
C THR A 144 7.28 -5.83 12.83
N ALA A 145 7.31 -5.85 11.49
CA ALA A 145 8.51 -5.54 10.71
C ALA A 145 9.01 -4.11 10.97
N GLY A 146 8.11 -3.13 11.00
CA GLY A 146 8.45 -1.73 11.30
C GLY A 146 8.99 -1.54 12.71
N ALA A 147 8.37 -2.14 13.72
CA ALA A 147 8.83 -2.10 15.11
C ALA A 147 10.22 -2.73 15.27
N LYS A 148 10.46 -3.84 14.59
CA LYS A 148 11.80 -4.49 14.57
C LYS A 148 12.85 -3.60 13.92
N ALA A 149 12.53 -2.92 12.83
CA ALA A 149 13.43 -1.97 12.19
C ALA A 149 13.78 -0.78 13.10
N LEU A 150 12.87 -0.39 14.01
CA LEU A 150 13.08 0.63 15.03
C LEU A 150 13.79 0.09 16.29
N GLY A 151 14.07 -1.22 16.35
CA GLY A 151 14.80 -1.87 17.43
C GLY A 151 13.94 -2.37 18.59
N ALA A 152 12.62 -2.18 18.56
CA ALA A 152 11.73 -2.61 19.63
C ALA A 152 11.64 -4.13 19.76
N VAL A 153 11.35 -4.60 20.96
CA VAL A 153 10.97 -5.99 21.23
C VAL A 153 9.49 -6.18 20.87
N THR A 154 9.16 -7.25 20.16
CA THR A 154 7.78 -7.51 19.70
C THR A 154 7.22 -8.81 20.26
N LEU A 155 5.99 -8.73 20.81
CA LEU A 155 5.16 -9.87 21.20
C LEU A 155 3.92 -9.89 20.29
N VAL A 156 3.79 -10.89 19.45
CA VAL A 156 2.65 -11.06 18.53
C VAL A 156 1.69 -12.09 19.11
N VAL A 157 0.40 -11.72 19.22
CA VAL A 157 -0.69 -12.61 19.65
C VAL A 157 -1.51 -12.97 18.42
N GLU A 158 -1.48 -14.26 18.02
CA GLU A 158 -2.15 -14.73 16.79
C GLU A 158 -2.57 -16.19 16.93
N PRO A 159 -3.87 -16.53 16.83
CA PRO A 159 -4.33 -17.90 17.00
C PRO A 159 -4.03 -18.81 15.80
N VAL A 160 -3.75 -18.26 14.62
CA VAL A 160 -3.62 -19.04 13.38
C VAL A 160 -2.16 -19.41 13.12
N ALA A 161 -1.85 -20.71 13.14
CA ALA A 161 -0.48 -21.24 13.08
C ALA A 161 0.36 -20.71 11.89
N HIS A 162 -0.19 -20.68 10.66
CA HIS A 162 0.58 -20.18 9.51
C HIS A 162 0.90 -18.69 9.59
N ARG A 163 0.07 -17.88 10.27
CA ARG A 163 0.31 -16.46 10.53
C ARG A 163 1.34 -16.27 11.65
N GLN A 164 1.33 -17.13 12.67
CA GLN A 164 2.39 -17.16 13.69
C GLN A 164 3.76 -17.39 13.02
N GLU A 165 3.87 -18.35 12.09
CA GLU A 165 5.11 -18.60 11.35
C GLU A 165 5.52 -17.40 10.48
N ALA A 166 4.57 -16.68 9.88
CA ALA A 166 4.86 -15.45 9.15
C ALA A 166 5.43 -14.36 10.08
N ALA A 167 4.85 -14.16 11.27
CA ALA A 167 5.35 -13.22 12.26
C ALA A 167 6.79 -13.56 12.71
N LYS A 168 7.08 -14.84 12.97
CA LYS A 168 8.44 -15.30 13.31
C LYS A 168 9.45 -15.00 12.19
N LYS A 169 9.07 -15.26 10.93
CA LYS A 169 9.90 -14.96 9.76
C LYS A 169 10.22 -13.47 9.60
N LEU A 170 9.32 -12.59 10.02
CA LEU A 170 9.52 -11.14 10.04
C LEU A 170 10.25 -10.64 11.29
N GLY A 171 10.71 -11.55 12.15
CA GLY A 171 11.56 -11.23 13.28
C GLY A 171 10.82 -10.93 14.58
N ALA A 172 9.56 -11.33 14.73
CA ALA A 172 8.87 -11.26 16.03
C ALA A 172 9.68 -12.00 17.10
N ASP A 173 9.92 -11.34 18.24
CA ASP A 173 10.69 -11.92 19.34
C ASP A 173 9.88 -13.00 20.08
N TYR A 174 8.59 -12.75 20.23
CA TYR A 174 7.66 -13.68 20.88
C TYR A 174 6.37 -13.79 20.06
N VAL A 175 5.85 -15.01 19.94
CA VAL A 175 4.60 -15.30 19.26
C VAL A 175 3.78 -16.29 20.10
N VAL A 176 2.55 -15.93 20.43
CA VAL A 176 1.63 -16.71 21.28
C VAL A 176 0.24 -16.83 20.63
#